data_397ef666e4f6cafe309cf0c485034699
#
_entry.id   397ef666e4f6cafe309cf0c485034699
#
_cell.length_a   1.000
_cell.length_b   1.000
_cell.length_c   1.000
_cell.angle_alpha   90.00
_cell.angle_beta   90.00
_cell.angle_gamma   90.00
#
_symmetry.space_group_name_H-M   'P 1'
#
loop_
_entity.id
_entity.type
_entity.pdbx_description
1 polymer ?
#
loop_
_entity_poly.entity_id
_entity_poly.type
_entity_poly.pdbx_seq_one_letter_code
_entity_poly.pdbx_strand_id
1 'polypeptide(L)'
;MKRAKVAYGGAIHDAYEHPAGLQLADGRVVTEDAVVWLPPFEVGTIIALGLNYADHVKELSKELTVTAKDEPLAFLKGRSSLIGHRAQTRRPDGVAFMHYECELAVVIGRTAKNVKREDAMQ
;
A
#
# COMPACT_ATOMS: atom_id res chain seq x y z
N MET A 1 14.80 -1.34 -10.49
CA MET A 1 13.94 -2.23 -11.29
C MET A 1 12.62 -2.39 -10.55
N LYS A 2 11.49 -2.09 -11.19
CA LYS A 2 10.17 -2.27 -10.57
C LYS A 2 9.80 -3.74 -10.63
N ARG A 3 9.18 -4.24 -9.55
CA ARG A 3 8.73 -5.61 -9.39
C ARG A 3 7.25 -5.62 -9.02
N ALA A 4 6.52 -6.59 -9.55
CA ALA A 4 5.12 -6.83 -9.24
C ALA A 4 4.86 -8.31 -8.99
N LYS A 5 3.69 -8.61 -8.44
CA LYS A 5 3.12 -9.95 -8.37
C LYS A 5 1.81 -9.96 -9.13
N VAL A 6 1.63 -10.92 -10.01
CA VAL A 6 0.45 -10.99 -10.90
C VAL A 6 -0.09 -12.42 -11.02
N ALA A 7 -1.38 -12.56 -11.26
CA ALA A 7 -1.98 -13.82 -11.68
C ALA A 7 -2.16 -13.82 -13.20
N TYR A 8 -1.68 -14.86 -13.87
CA TYR A 8 -1.76 -15.06 -15.30
C TYR A 8 -1.80 -16.55 -15.64
N GLY A 9 -2.69 -16.96 -16.54
CA GLY A 9 -2.78 -18.35 -17.00
C GLY A 9 -3.04 -19.36 -15.87
N GLY A 10 -3.77 -18.97 -14.83
CA GLY A 10 -4.10 -19.84 -13.69
C GLY A 10 -2.99 -19.97 -12.63
N ALA A 11 -1.89 -19.22 -12.74
CA ALA A 11 -0.78 -19.25 -11.80
C ALA A 11 -0.38 -17.85 -11.33
N ILE A 12 0.33 -17.78 -10.20
CA ILE A 12 0.89 -16.54 -9.66
C ILE A 12 2.35 -16.42 -10.09
N HIS A 13 2.72 -15.26 -10.62
CA HIS A 13 4.05 -14.96 -11.12
C HIS A 13 4.63 -13.72 -10.47
N ASP A 14 5.93 -13.75 -10.23
CA ASP A 14 6.69 -12.50 -10.11
C ASP A 14 6.86 -11.91 -11.51
N ALA A 15 6.71 -10.60 -11.62
CA ALA A 15 6.80 -9.87 -12.87
C ALA A 15 7.68 -8.63 -12.71
N TYR A 16 8.30 -8.23 -13.81
CA TYR A 16 9.23 -7.11 -13.87
C TYR A 16 8.80 -6.15 -14.98
N GLU A 17 9.14 -4.88 -14.81
CA GLU A 17 8.88 -3.86 -15.81
C GLU A 17 9.58 -4.23 -17.15
N HIS A 18 8.84 -4.17 -18.25
CA HIS A 18 9.32 -4.42 -19.61
C HIS A 18 8.73 -3.39 -20.57
N PRO A 19 9.44 -2.93 -21.62
CA PRO A 19 8.93 -1.92 -22.56
C PRO A 19 7.59 -2.29 -23.23
N ALA A 20 7.32 -3.58 -23.41
CA ALA A 20 6.08 -4.10 -24.00
C ALA A 20 5.05 -4.57 -22.96
N GLY A 21 5.21 -4.21 -21.67
CA GLY A 21 4.29 -4.61 -20.60
C GLY A 21 5.02 -5.19 -19.38
N LEU A 22 4.85 -6.47 -19.11
CA LEU A 22 5.43 -7.17 -17.97
C LEU A 22 6.20 -8.41 -18.42
N GLN A 23 7.42 -8.58 -17.96
CA GLN A 23 8.15 -9.83 -18.10
C GLN A 23 7.93 -10.70 -16.85
N LEU A 24 7.35 -11.87 -17.04
CA LEU A 24 7.17 -12.86 -15.99
C LEU A 24 8.50 -13.54 -15.63
N ALA A 25 8.58 -14.12 -14.44
CA ALA A 25 9.80 -14.82 -13.99
C ALA A 25 10.24 -15.97 -14.91
N ASP A 26 9.31 -16.56 -15.67
CA ASP A 26 9.59 -17.61 -16.67
C ASP A 26 10.02 -17.07 -18.05
N GLY A 27 10.20 -15.75 -18.16
CA GLY A 27 10.67 -15.07 -19.38
C GLY A 27 9.57 -14.64 -20.35
N ARG A 28 8.32 -15.07 -20.17
CA ARG A 28 7.20 -14.61 -21.02
C ARG A 28 6.97 -13.12 -20.84
N VAL A 29 6.65 -12.43 -21.93
CA VAL A 29 6.23 -11.03 -21.90
C VAL A 29 4.73 -10.96 -22.17
N VAL A 30 3.99 -10.30 -21.28
CA VAL A 30 2.54 -10.16 -21.34
C VAL A 30 2.15 -8.69 -21.20
N THR A 31 0.99 -8.32 -21.74
CA THR A 31 0.48 -6.97 -21.55
C THR A 31 -0.08 -6.80 -20.14
N GLU A 32 -0.07 -5.57 -19.65
CA GLU A 32 -0.58 -5.26 -18.32
C GLU A 32 -2.08 -5.56 -18.15
N ASP A 33 -2.85 -5.51 -19.24
CA ASP A 33 -4.29 -5.79 -19.23
C ASP A 33 -4.62 -7.29 -19.26
N ALA A 34 -3.62 -8.13 -19.57
CA ALA A 34 -3.81 -9.59 -19.59
C ALA A 34 -3.66 -10.24 -18.20
N VAL A 35 -3.27 -9.48 -17.19
CA VAL A 35 -2.97 -10.01 -15.86
C VAL A 35 -3.92 -9.46 -14.81
N VAL A 36 -4.08 -10.19 -13.71
CA VAL A 36 -4.66 -9.67 -12.47
C VAL A 36 -3.51 -9.28 -11.54
N TRP A 37 -3.44 -8.01 -11.21
CA TRP A 37 -2.44 -7.48 -10.28
C TRP A 37 -2.75 -7.94 -8.86
N LEU A 38 -1.76 -8.42 -8.16
CA LEU A 38 -1.85 -8.85 -6.77
C LEU A 38 -1.04 -7.91 -5.87
N PRO A 39 -1.26 -7.92 -4.56
CA PRO A 39 -0.34 -7.28 -3.62
C PRO A 39 1.10 -7.72 -3.91
N PRO A 40 2.10 -6.81 -3.92
CA PRO A 40 3.43 -7.07 -4.49
C PRO A 40 4.26 -8.10 -3.71
N PHE A 41 3.88 -8.40 -2.48
CA PHE A 41 4.51 -9.39 -1.60
C PHE A 41 3.49 -9.92 -0.59
N GLU A 42 3.86 -10.95 0.15
CA GLU A 42 3.05 -11.45 1.25
C GLU A 42 3.17 -10.51 2.45
N VAL A 43 2.07 -9.81 2.75
CA VAL A 43 2.03 -8.82 3.83
C VAL A 43 1.75 -9.50 5.16
N GLY A 44 2.57 -9.21 6.16
CA GLY A 44 2.36 -9.61 7.54
C GLY A 44 1.41 -8.65 8.26
N THR A 45 1.95 -7.76 9.06
CA THR A 45 1.21 -6.73 9.79
C THR A 45 1.26 -5.42 9.03
N ILE A 46 0.12 -4.73 8.93
CA ILE A 46 0.02 -3.39 8.39
C ILE A 46 -0.26 -2.44 9.55
N ILE A 47 0.65 -1.50 9.77
CA ILE A 47 0.48 -0.41 10.72
C ILE A 47 0.25 0.85 9.91
N ALA A 48 -0.87 1.52 10.13
CA ALA A 48 -1.19 2.79 9.52
C ALA A 48 -1.06 3.92 10.55
N LEU A 49 -0.70 5.11 10.07
CA LEU A 49 -0.59 6.32 10.88
C LEU A 49 -1.70 7.29 10.47
N GLY A 50 -2.60 7.59 11.39
CA GLY A 50 -3.62 8.60 11.17
C GLY A 50 -3.09 10.00 11.42
N LEU A 51 -3.63 11.00 10.70
CA LEU A 51 -3.34 12.43 10.88
C LEU A 51 -1.84 12.78 10.75
N ASN A 52 -1.12 12.02 9.92
CA ASN A 52 0.33 12.15 9.78
C ASN A 52 0.76 13.24 8.76
N TYR A 53 -0.17 13.76 7.97
CA TYR A 53 0.08 14.82 6.99
C TYR A 53 -0.49 16.15 7.46
N ALA A 54 0.36 17.20 7.52
CA ALA A 54 0.01 18.51 8.07
C ALA A 54 -1.20 19.16 7.38
N ASP A 55 -1.34 18.98 6.07
CA ASP A 55 -2.45 19.54 5.31
C ASP A 55 -3.76 18.81 5.63
N HIS A 56 -3.72 17.49 5.79
CA HIS A 56 -4.88 16.72 6.22
C HIS A 56 -5.35 17.11 7.65
N VAL A 57 -4.40 17.34 8.56
CA VAL A 57 -4.72 17.85 9.91
C VAL A 57 -5.43 19.22 9.84
N LYS A 58 -4.99 20.10 8.93
CA LYS A 58 -5.65 21.43 8.75
C LYS A 58 -7.07 21.30 8.20
N GLU A 59 -7.30 20.38 7.24
CA GLU A 59 -8.63 20.13 6.68
C GLU A 59 -9.61 19.67 7.77
N LEU A 60 -9.16 18.81 8.68
CA LEU A 60 -9.95 18.25 9.77
C LEU A 60 -9.94 19.09 11.05
N SER A 61 -9.14 20.15 11.13
CA SER A 61 -8.97 20.96 12.35
C SER A 61 -10.25 21.62 12.88
N LYS A 62 -11.29 21.73 12.06
CA LYS A 62 -12.61 22.20 12.47
C LYS A 62 -13.44 21.14 13.19
N GLU A 63 -13.12 19.88 12.99
CA GLU A 63 -13.88 18.73 13.50
C GLU A 63 -13.12 17.97 14.59
N LEU A 64 -11.79 18.09 14.63
CA LEU A 64 -10.93 17.38 15.56
C LEU A 64 -10.03 18.35 16.35
N THR A 65 -9.99 18.18 17.67
CA THR A 65 -9.08 18.89 18.59
C THR A 65 -7.66 18.26 18.59
N VAL A 66 -7.13 17.90 17.42
CA VAL A 66 -5.80 17.29 17.31
C VAL A 66 -4.78 18.36 16.93
N THR A 67 -3.66 18.39 17.63
CA THR A 67 -2.55 19.31 17.33
C THR A 67 -1.38 18.57 16.74
N ALA A 68 -0.56 19.24 15.93
CA ALA A 68 0.67 18.68 15.34
C ALA A 68 1.74 18.24 16.37
N LYS A 69 1.47 18.41 17.66
CA LYS A 69 2.34 18.00 18.78
C LYS A 69 1.91 16.68 19.42
N ASP A 70 0.74 16.17 19.05
CA ASP A 70 0.25 14.91 19.60
C ASP A 70 1.05 13.73 19.01
N GLU A 71 1.16 12.65 19.78
CA GLU A 71 1.79 11.42 19.30
C GLU A 71 1.03 10.88 18.08
N PRO A 72 1.74 10.26 17.11
CA PRO A 72 1.09 9.71 15.94
C PRO A 72 0.01 8.68 16.32
N LEU A 73 -1.18 8.85 15.78
CA LEU A 73 -2.25 7.86 15.92
C LEU A 73 -1.91 6.63 15.07
N ALA A 74 -1.48 5.56 15.72
CA ALA A 74 -1.16 4.31 15.04
C ALA A 74 -2.31 3.30 15.17
N PHE A 75 -2.65 2.61 14.08
CA PHE A 75 -3.68 1.58 14.07
C PHE A 75 -3.31 0.43 13.11
N LEU A 76 -3.98 -0.70 13.27
CA LEU A 76 -3.74 -1.88 12.44
C LEU A 76 -4.79 -1.97 11.32
N LYS A 77 -4.32 -2.32 10.11
CA LYS A 77 -5.20 -2.73 9.00
C LYS A 77 -5.11 -4.24 8.82
N GLY A 78 -6.27 -4.87 8.62
CA GLY A 78 -6.35 -6.30 8.33
C GLY A 78 -5.80 -6.64 6.93
N ARG A 79 -5.24 -7.83 6.77
CA ARG A 79 -4.77 -8.32 5.45
C ARG A 79 -5.88 -8.34 4.40
N SER A 80 -7.13 -8.54 4.82
CA SER A 80 -8.30 -8.51 3.94
C SER A 80 -8.60 -7.13 3.33
N SER A 81 -7.99 -6.06 3.84
CA SER A 81 -8.09 -4.72 3.25
C SER A 81 -7.14 -4.47 2.08
N LEU A 82 -6.25 -5.42 1.78
CA LEU A 82 -5.30 -5.30 0.67
C LEU A 82 -5.95 -5.66 -0.66
N ILE A 83 -5.69 -4.83 -1.64
CA ILE A 83 -6.03 -5.10 -3.04
C ILE A 83 -4.79 -4.91 -3.91
N GLY A 84 -4.78 -5.50 -5.10
CA GLY A 84 -3.71 -5.30 -6.08
C GLY A 84 -3.84 -3.96 -6.81
N HIS A 85 -2.80 -3.61 -7.56
CA HIS A 85 -2.83 -2.47 -8.47
C HIS A 85 -4.01 -2.59 -9.44
N ARG A 86 -4.66 -1.48 -9.79
CA ARG A 86 -5.86 -1.41 -10.66
C ARG A 86 -7.08 -2.18 -10.14
N ALA A 87 -7.03 -2.77 -8.95
CA ALA A 87 -8.22 -3.35 -8.35
C ALA A 87 -9.19 -2.24 -7.89
N GLN A 88 -10.45 -2.60 -7.77
CA GLN A 88 -11.52 -1.67 -7.41
C GLN A 88 -12.04 -1.98 -6.01
N THR A 89 -12.35 -0.96 -5.26
CA THR A 89 -13.12 -1.04 -4.03
C THR A 89 -14.52 -0.48 -4.29
N ARG A 90 -15.50 -1.02 -3.59
CA ARG A 90 -16.89 -0.59 -3.71
C ARG A 90 -17.30 0.12 -2.44
N ARG A 91 -17.86 1.31 -2.59
CA ARG A 91 -18.50 2.03 -1.47
C ARG A 91 -19.73 1.24 -1.04
N PRO A 92 -19.87 0.92 0.27
CA PRO A 92 -21.08 0.25 0.77
C PRO A 92 -22.36 1.06 0.52
N ASP A 93 -23.47 0.37 0.37
CA ASP A 93 -24.78 1.01 0.26
C ASP A 93 -25.09 1.79 1.56
N GLY A 94 -25.71 2.96 1.42
CA GLY A 94 -26.01 3.85 2.55
C GLY A 94 -24.89 4.71 3.07
N VAL A 95 -23.65 4.53 2.59
CA VAL A 95 -22.52 5.41 2.90
C VAL A 95 -22.53 6.61 1.95
N ALA A 96 -22.83 7.79 2.48
CA ALA A 96 -22.92 9.02 1.68
C ALA A 96 -21.54 9.51 1.23
N PHE A 97 -20.53 9.34 2.07
CA PHE A 97 -19.18 9.86 1.84
C PHE A 97 -18.12 8.80 2.19
N MET A 98 -17.03 8.76 1.41
CA MET A 98 -15.89 7.89 1.65
C MET A 98 -14.61 8.66 1.32
N HIS A 99 -13.71 8.76 2.28
CA HIS A 99 -12.39 9.34 2.07
C HIS A 99 -11.49 8.33 1.36
N TYR A 100 -10.69 8.82 0.46
CA TYR A 100 -9.54 8.11 -0.09
C TYR A 100 -8.28 8.86 0.32
N GLU A 101 -7.22 8.13 0.57
CA GLU A 101 -5.96 8.67 1.04
C GLU A 101 -4.82 8.08 0.20
N CYS A 102 -3.95 8.95 -0.28
CA CYS A 102 -2.75 8.57 -1.03
C CYS A 102 -1.55 8.72 -0.11
N GLU A 103 -1.06 7.62 0.43
CA GLU A 103 -0.01 7.61 1.45
C GLU A 103 1.24 6.87 1.00
N LEU A 104 2.39 7.29 1.55
CA LEU A 104 3.65 6.58 1.38
C LEU A 104 3.66 5.32 2.25
N ALA A 105 3.77 4.17 1.62
CA ALA A 105 3.96 2.90 2.31
C ALA A 105 5.46 2.57 2.45
N VAL A 106 5.88 2.29 3.68
CA VAL A 106 7.25 1.83 3.99
C VAL A 106 7.23 0.34 4.30
N VAL A 107 8.06 -0.43 3.61
CA VAL A 107 8.19 -1.86 3.83
C VAL A 107 9.40 -2.12 4.71
N ILE A 108 9.17 -2.77 5.87
CA ILE A 108 10.26 -3.16 6.77
C ILE A 108 10.98 -4.37 6.17
N GLY A 109 12.18 -4.16 5.69
CA GLY A 109 12.97 -5.16 4.94
C GLY A 109 13.69 -6.18 5.82
N ARG A 110 13.89 -5.91 7.09
CA ARG A 110 14.53 -6.84 8.06
C ARG A 110 13.95 -6.65 9.45
N THR A 111 14.04 -7.67 10.29
CA THR A 111 13.62 -7.59 11.69
C THR A 111 14.33 -6.45 12.40
N ALA A 112 13.56 -5.56 13.03
CA ALA A 112 14.06 -4.36 13.68
C ALA A 112 13.42 -4.21 15.07
N LYS A 113 14.25 -3.82 16.05
CA LYS A 113 13.81 -3.52 17.43
C LYS A 113 14.74 -2.47 18.03
N ASN A 114 14.17 -1.43 18.64
CA ASN A 114 14.92 -0.34 19.29
C ASN A 114 15.94 0.32 18.34
N VAL A 115 15.57 0.47 17.08
CA VAL A 115 16.42 1.08 16.04
C VAL A 115 16.53 2.58 16.34
N LYS A 116 17.75 3.10 16.36
CA LYS A 116 17.97 4.54 16.50
C LYS A 116 17.56 5.25 15.21
N ARG A 117 17.21 6.53 15.34
CA ARG A 117 16.77 7.35 14.21
C ARG A 117 17.78 7.39 13.07
N GLU A 118 19.08 7.52 13.41
CA GLU A 118 20.18 7.54 12.45
C GLU A 118 20.36 6.24 11.67
N ASP A 119 19.88 5.12 12.20
CA ASP A 119 20.01 3.77 11.61
C ASP A 119 18.72 3.31 10.88
N ALA A 120 17.65 4.10 10.93
CA ALA A 120 16.33 3.67 10.45
C ALA A 120 16.27 3.40 8.94
N MET A 121 17.19 3.95 8.15
CA MET A 121 17.25 3.81 6.69
C MET A 121 18.31 2.82 6.19
N GLN A 122 18.92 2.04 7.10
CA GLN A 122 19.99 1.08 6.75
C GLN A 122 19.49 -0.31 6.37
#